data_1579c72dad12cdbaa6826ee37766e301
#
_entry.id   1579c72dad12cdbaa6826ee37766e301
#
_cell.length_a   1.000
_cell.length_b   1.000
_cell.length_c   1.000
_cell.angle_alpha   90.00
_cell.angle_beta   90.00
_cell.angle_gamma   90.00
#
_symmetry.space_group_name_H-M   'P 1'
#
loop_
_entity.id
_entity.type
_entity.pdbx_description
1 polymer ?
#
loop_
_entity_poly.entity_id
_entity_poly.type
_entity_poly.pdbx_seq_one_letter_code
_entity_poly.pdbx_strand_id
1 'polypeptide(L)'
;MGLFSKKIDKEIALYQNELIETHYREVDNMYRQIRGWRHDYRNHIQTMKAYAAKGDLEAIKNYLDLLDEDLTTVDTVIKTGNPMTDAILNSKISLAKSKDIEVIADAHIPVKLKTSEIDLCCIIGNLFDNAIEASVKLEKDKRQIRIYMDMKNTQLYISFTNFTAGKKMTKNGMLFKTSKGEGHGFGLVRIDAIIKRLDGYISRNSEDGAFTTEILIPQI
;
A
#
# COMPACT_ATOMS: atom_id res chain seq x y z
N MET A 1 3.68 -3.14 44.60
CA MET A 1 2.77 -3.29 43.45
C MET A 1 2.54 -1.99 42.67
N GLY A 2 2.57 -0.82 43.28
CA GLY A 2 2.25 0.46 42.56
C GLY A 2 3.32 1.05 41.61
N LEU A 3 4.59 0.71 41.76
CA LEU A 3 5.67 1.24 40.92
C LEU A 3 5.78 0.57 39.53
N PHE A 4 5.48 -0.73 39.45
CA PHE A 4 5.46 -1.49 38.21
C PHE A 4 4.27 -1.08 37.32
N SER A 5 3.10 -0.86 37.92
CA SER A 5 1.91 -0.36 37.17
C SER A 5 2.17 0.99 36.55
N LYS A 6 2.72 1.96 37.31
CA LYS A 6 3.02 3.30 36.78
C LYS A 6 4.07 3.30 35.66
N LYS A 7 5.02 2.35 35.65
CA LYS A 7 6.00 2.23 34.58
C LYS A 7 5.37 1.69 33.31
N ILE A 8 4.51 0.68 33.43
CA ILE A 8 3.75 0.10 32.30
C ILE A 8 2.79 1.16 31.71
N ASP A 9 2.06 1.89 32.56
CA ASP A 9 1.15 2.93 32.11
C ASP A 9 1.87 4.05 31.34
N LYS A 10 3.09 4.41 31.78
CA LYS A 10 3.94 5.40 31.10
C LYS A 10 4.47 4.89 29.74
N GLU A 11 4.87 3.61 29.68
CA GLU A 11 5.30 2.99 28.42
C GLU A 11 4.14 2.86 27.43
N ILE A 12 2.95 2.53 27.89
CA ILE A 12 1.73 2.48 27.05
C ILE A 12 1.39 3.89 26.53
N ALA A 13 1.46 4.92 27.35
CA ALA A 13 1.18 6.29 26.96
C ALA A 13 2.21 6.82 25.95
N LEU A 14 3.48 6.52 26.13
CA LEU A 14 4.54 6.85 25.15
C LEU A 14 4.31 6.14 23.82
N TYR A 15 3.99 4.86 23.86
CA TYR A 15 3.68 4.06 22.69
C TYR A 15 2.45 4.60 21.91
N GLN A 16 1.40 4.99 22.65
CA GLN A 16 0.19 5.59 22.05
C GLN A 16 0.51 6.93 21.38
N ASN A 17 1.31 7.78 22.01
CA ASN A 17 1.72 9.06 21.42
C ASN A 17 2.57 8.88 20.16
N GLU A 18 3.51 7.95 20.17
CA GLU A 18 4.35 7.64 19.01
C GLU A 18 3.53 7.07 17.84
N LEU A 19 2.52 6.24 18.14
CA LEU A 19 1.57 5.74 17.17
C LEU A 19 0.73 6.87 16.54
N ILE A 20 0.26 7.82 17.37
CA ILE A 20 -0.50 8.98 16.92
C ILE A 20 0.36 9.90 16.05
N GLU A 21 1.59 10.19 16.44
CA GLU A 21 2.51 11.01 15.65
C GLU A 21 2.85 10.37 14.29
N THR A 22 3.08 9.08 14.28
CA THR A 22 3.35 8.34 13.04
C THR A 22 2.13 8.37 12.13
N HIS A 23 0.94 8.20 12.71
CA HIS A 23 -0.32 8.33 11.95
C HIS A 23 -0.49 9.74 11.37
N TYR A 24 -0.18 10.77 12.14
CA TYR A 24 -0.28 12.15 11.68
C TYR A 24 0.67 12.44 10.51
N ARG A 25 1.92 11.97 10.59
CA ARG A 25 2.91 12.13 9.52
C ARG A 25 2.51 11.43 8.22
N GLU A 26 1.93 10.25 8.30
CA GLU A 26 1.49 9.51 7.12
C GLU A 26 0.26 10.12 6.48
N VAL A 27 -0.70 10.59 7.28
CA VAL A 27 -1.85 11.35 6.79
C VAL A 27 -1.37 12.65 6.14
N ASP A 28 -0.43 13.37 6.75
CA ASP A 28 0.14 14.60 6.17
C ASP A 28 0.88 14.33 4.86
N ASN A 29 1.66 13.26 4.78
CA ASN A 29 2.33 12.84 3.54
C ASN A 29 1.32 12.50 2.45
N MET A 30 0.24 11.78 2.77
CA MET A 30 -0.83 11.47 1.84
C MET A 30 -1.55 12.74 1.37
N TYR A 31 -1.84 13.68 2.27
CA TYR A 31 -2.40 14.99 1.91
C TYR A 31 -1.48 15.81 1.01
N ARG A 32 -0.16 15.74 1.22
CA ARG A 32 0.83 16.40 0.33
C ARG A 32 0.85 15.77 -1.05
N GLN A 33 0.81 14.46 -1.15
CA GLN A 33 0.73 13.75 -2.44
C GLN A 33 -0.57 14.10 -3.19
N ILE A 34 -1.72 14.06 -2.53
CA ILE A 34 -3.01 14.44 -3.13
C ILE A 34 -3.00 15.91 -3.55
N ARG A 35 -2.40 16.81 -2.77
CA ARG A 35 -2.24 18.22 -3.15
C ARG A 35 -1.34 18.38 -4.38
N GLY A 36 -0.24 17.62 -4.45
CA GLY A 36 0.65 17.58 -5.61
C GLY A 36 -0.11 17.14 -6.86
N TRP A 37 -0.77 16.01 -6.81
CA TRP A 37 -1.60 15.52 -7.93
C TRP A 37 -2.66 16.53 -8.37
N ARG A 38 -3.40 17.11 -7.40
CA ARG A 38 -4.43 18.11 -7.74
C ARG A 38 -3.84 19.37 -8.38
N HIS A 39 -2.65 19.76 -7.97
CA HIS A 39 -1.90 20.86 -8.57
C HIS A 39 -1.51 20.51 -10.02
N ASP A 40 -0.97 19.33 -10.25
CA ASP A 40 -0.52 18.89 -11.58
C ASP A 40 -1.70 18.69 -12.52
N TYR A 41 -2.80 18.08 -12.06
CA TYR A 41 -4.05 18.02 -12.84
C TYR A 41 -4.58 19.41 -13.23
N ARG A 42 -4.50 20.37 -12.30
CA ARG A 42 -4.94 21.74 -12.59
C ARG A 42 -4.05 22.39 -13.65
N ASN A 43 -2.75 22.17 -13.61
CA ASN A 43 -1.80 22.66 -14.60
C ASN A 43 -2.08 22.06 -15.97
N HIS A 44 -2.33 20.74 -16.06
CA HIS A 44 -2.70 20.08 -17.32
C HIS A 44 -4.00 20.67 -17.90
N ILE A 45 -5.03 20.83 -17.05
CA ILE A 45 -6.29 21.45 -17.49
C ILE A 45 -6.09 22.89 -17.94
N GLN A 46 -5.26 23.68 -17.24
CA GLN A 46 -4.98 25.07 -17.65
C GLN A 46 -4.23 25.14 -18.98
N THR A 47 -3.28 24.27 -19.22
CA THR A 47 -2.53 24.17 -20.49
C THR A 47 -3.49 23.82 -21.62
N MET A 48 -4.34 22.82 -21.44
CA MET A 48 -5.36 22.47 -22.45
C MET A 48 -6.34 23.62 -22.74
N LYS A 49 -6.78 24.34 -21.70
CA LYS A 49 -7.64 25.52 -21.86
C LYS A 49 -6.95 26.64 -22.62
N ALA A 50 -5.65 26.86 -22.40
CA ALA A 50 -4.88 27.88 -23.12
C ALA A 50 -4.75 27.56 -24.62
N TYR A 51 -4.53 26.30 -24.98
CA TYR A 51 -4.53 25.86 -26.38
C TYR A 51 -5.92 25.95 -26.99
N ALA A 52 -6.97 25.56 -26.26
CA ALA A 52 -8.34 25.68 -26.72
C ALA A 52 -8.75 27.14 -26.97
N ALA A 53 -8.34 28.08 -26.11
CA ALA A 53 -8.60 29.51 -26.29
C ALA A 53 -7.93 30.11 -27.54
N LYS A 54 -6.83 29.50 -28.01
CA LYS A 54 -6.15 29.86 -29.24
C LYS A 54 -6.71 29.14 -30.47
N GLY A 55 -7.66 28.23 -30.31
CA GLY A 55 -8.17 27.37 -31.38
C GLY A 55 -7.15 26.35 -31.91
N ASP A 56 -6.08 26.11 -31.17
CA ASP A 56 -4.99 25.21 -31.55
C ASP A 56 -5.30 23.76 -31.17
N LEU A 57 -6.09 23.12 -32.01
CA LEU A 57 -6.51 21.73 -31.84
C LEU A 57 -5.34 20.77 -31.95
N GLU A 58 -4.33 21.07 -32.74
CA GLU A 58 -3.14 20.24 -32.92
C GLU A 58 -2.27 20.24 -31.67
N ALA A 59 -2.08 21.42 -31.04
CA ALA A 59 -1.37 21.52 -29.80
C ALA A 59 -2.09 20.79 -28.65
N ILE A 60 -3.42 20.79 -28.61
CA ILE A 60 -4.20 20.00 -27.65
C ILE A 60 -3.96 18.51 -27.85
N LYS A 61 -4.02 18.05 -29.11
CA LYS A 61 -3.83 16.63 -29.44
C LYS A 61 -2.43 16.16 -29.07
N ASN A 62 -1.41 16.90 -29.50
CA ASN A 62 -0.02 16.59 -29.15
C ASN A 62 0.24 16.59 -27.65
N TYR A 63 -0.43 17.49 -26.91
CA TYR A 63 -0.31 17.53 -25.46
C TYR A 63 -1.01 16.36 -24.77
N LEU A 64 -2.16 15.91 -25.30
CA LEU A 64 -2.84 14.70 -24.83
C LEU A 64 -2.02 13.44 -25.13
N ASP A 65 -1.41 13.36 -26.32
CA ASP A 65 -0.52 12.26 -26.71
C ASP A 65 0.72 12.20 -25.79
N LEU A 66 1.30 13.35 -25.43
CA LEU A 66 2.39 13.45 -24.43
C LEU A 66 1.96 12.95 -23.03
N LEU A 67 0.76 13.31 -22.61
CA LEU A 67 0.21 12.83 -21.32
C LEU A 67 -0.09 11.33 -21.34
N ASP A 68 -0.51 10.80 -22.49
CA ASP A 68 -0.76 9.37 -22.69
C ASP A 68 0.56 8.59 -22.72
N GLU A 69 1.61 9.15 -23.31
CA GLU A 69 2.98 8.59 -23.30
C GLU A 69 3.57 8.56 -21.89
N ASP A 70 3.41 9.60 -21.09
CA ASP A 70 3.80 9.64 -19.69
C ASP A 70 3.03 8.60 -18.85
N LEU A 71 1.77 8.33 -19.18
CA LEU A 71 0.96 7.28 -18.56
C LEU A 71 1.35 5.89 -19.05
N THR A 72 1.79 5.73 -20.29
CA THR A 72 2.17 4.43 -20.90
C THR A 72 3.59 4.01 -20.58
N THR A 73 4.50 4.89 -20.16
CA THR A 73 5.82 4.52 -19.64
C THR A 73 5.74 3.76 -18.31
N VAL A 74 4.57 3.74 -17.66
CA VAL A 74 4.25 2.80 -16.58
C VAL A 74 3.68 1.52 -17.20
N ASP A 75 4.56 0.66 -17.72
CA ASP A 75 4.21 -0.71 -18.11
C ASP A 75 3.34 -1.39 -17.05
N THR A 76 2.18 -1.86 -17.48
CA THR A 76 1.17 -2.56 -16.69
C THR A 76 0.33 -1.67 -15.77
N VAL A 77 -0.56 -0.91 -16.35
CA VAL A 77 -1.64 -0.26 -15.59
C VAL A 77 -2.60 -1.36 -15.12
N ILE A 78 -2.53 -1.73 -13.86
CA ILE A 78 -3.56 -2.58 -13.25
C ILE A 78 -4.83 -1.76 -13.14
N LYS A 79 -5.92 -2.30 -13.68
CA LYS A 79 -7.26 -1.75 -13.55
C LYS A 79 -8.09 -2.72 -12.72
N THR A 80 -8.18 -2.45 -11.42
CA THR A 80 -8.96 -3.28 -10.48
C THR A 80 -10.46 -3.02 -10.58
N GLY A 81 -10.84 -1.85 -11.09
CA GLY A 81 -12.19 -1.30 -11.07
C GLY A 81 -12.39 -0.23 -9.98
N ASN A 82 -11.46 -0.07 -9.04
CA ASN A 82 -11.50 0.96 -8.01
C ASN A 82 -10.36 1.97 -8.23
N PRO A 83 -10.65 3.23 -8.57
CA PRO A 83 -9.63 4.22 -8.97
C PRO A 83 -8.54 4.48 -7.91
N MET A 84 -8.90 4.46 -6.63
CA MET A 84 -7.93 4.69 -5.56
C MET A 84 -6.99 3.48 -5.39
N THR A 85 -7.54 2.28 -5.49
CA THR A 85 -6.74 1.04 -5.48
C THR A 85 -5.81 0.98 -6.69
N ASP A 86 -6.30 1.38 -7.87
CA ASP A 86 -5.49 1.47 -9.09
C ASP A 86 -4.30 2.40 -8.88
N ALA A 87 -4.55 3.59 -8.32
CA ALA A 87 -3.50 4.58 -8.09
C ALA A 87 -2.40 4.06 -7.15
N ILE A 88 -2.78 3.46 -6.00
CA ILE A 88 -1.79 2.96 -5.04
C ILE A 88 -1.04 1.73 -5.56
N LEU A 89 -1.73 0.79 -6.21
CA LEU A 89 -1.10 -0.39 -6.79
C LEU A 89 -0.10 -0.01 -7.86
N ASN A 90 -0.49 0.83 -8.82
CA ASN A 90 0.39 1.26 -9.91
C ASN A 90 1.62 2.02 -9.39
N SER A 91 1.44 2.93 -8.41
CA SER A 91 2.54 3.64 -7.76
C SER A 91 3.53 2.69 -7.09
N LYS A 92 3.03 1.71 -6.32
CA LYS A 92 3.87 0.75 -5.61
C LYS A 92 4.52 -0.28 -6.55
N ILE A 93 3.84 -0.68 -7.61
CA ILE A 93 4.40 -1.55 -8.66
C ILE A 93 5.55 -0.84 -9.37
N SER A 94 5.39 0.44 -9.74
CA SER A 94 6.46 1.24 -10.32
C SER A 94 7.68 1.32 -9.40
N LEU A 95 7.45 1.55 -8.09
CA LEU A 95 8.52 1.54 -7.10
C LEU A 95 9.21 0.17 -6.97
N ALA A 96 8.45 -0.92 -7.01
CA ALA A 96 9.01 -2.28 -6.96
C ALA A 96 9.86 -2.57 -8.21
N LYS A 97 9.36 -2.24 -9.40
CA LYS A 97 10.08 -2.37 -10.67
C LYS A 97 11.40 -1.57 -10.67
N SER A 98 11.41 -0.34 -10.14
CA SER A 98 12.63 0.46 -10.02
C SER A 98 13.71 -0.17 -9.12
N LYS A 99 13.36 -1.20 -8.35
CA LYS A 99 14.24 -1.99 -7.49
C LYS A 99 14.52 -3.39 -8.04
N ASP A 100 14.26 -3.62 -9.31
CA ASP A 100 14.38 -4.92 -9.98
C ASP A 100 13.55 -6.02 -9.29
N ILE A 101 12.31 -5.69 -8.87
CA ILE A 101 11.37 -6.64 -8.28
C ILE A 101 10.28 -6.93 -9.30
N GLU A 102 10.13 -8.20 -9.67
CA GLU A 102 9.00 -8.66 -10.50
C GLU A 102 7.70 -8.61 -9.69
N VAL A 103 6.65 -8.02 -10.23
CA VAL A 103 5.32 -7.98 -9.59
C VAL A 103 4.31 -8.67 -10.48
N ILE A 104 3.70 -9.73 -9.97
CA ILE A 104 2.58 -10.43 -10.58
C ILE A 104 1.33 -10.06 -9.79
N ALA A 105 0.40 -9.34 -10.41
CA ALA A 105 -0.79 -8.90 -9.73
C ALA A 105 -2.05 -9.23 -10.54
N ASP A 106 -3.01 -9.79 -9.83
CA ASP A 106 -4.35 -10.08 -10.31
C ASP A 106 -5.34 -9.51 -9.28
N ALA A 107 -6.03 -8.43 -9.65
CA ALA A 107 -6.84 -7.68 -8.71
C ALA A 107 -8.14 -7.17 -9.35
N HIS A 108 -9.27 -7.61 -8.80
CA HIS A 108 -10.61 -7.23 -9.22
C HIS A 108 -11.40 -6.75 -8.01
N ILE A 109 -11.73 -5.46 -7.98
CA ILE A 109 -12.38 -4.84 -6.84
C ILE A 109 -13.56 -3.99 -7.31
N PRO A 110 -14.73 -4.06 -6.65
CA PRO A 110 -15.84 -3.19 -6.96
C PRO A 110 -15.48 -1.70 -6.81
N VAL A 111 -16.08 -0.86 -7.65
CA VAL A 111 -15.91 0.61 -7.59
C VAL A 111 -16.23 1.15 -6.20
N LYS A 112 -17.25 0.57 -5.55
CA LYS A 112 -17.66 0.97 -4.20
C LYS A 112 -17.47 -0.19 -3.23
N LEU A 113 -16.74 0.08 -2.18
CA LEU A 113 -16.54 -0.79 -1.03
C LEU A 113 -17.10 -0.14 0.23
N LYS A 114 -17.45 -0.94 1.22
CA LYS A 114 -17.75 -0.45 2.57
C LYS A 114 -16.48 -0.02 3.31
N THR A 115 -15.37 -0.70 3.03
CA THR A 115 -14.03 -0.30 3.51
C THR A 115 -13.69 1.07 2.96
N SER A 116 -13.25 1.98 3.83
CA SER A 116 -12.85 3.31 3.39
C SER A 116 -11.61 3.25 2.49
N GLU A 117 -11.53 4.15 1.53
CA GLU A 117 -10.37 4.26 0.62
C GLU A 117 -9.06 4.48 1.39
N ILE A 118 -9.12 5.24 2.49
CA ILE A 118 -7.95 5.50 3.36
C ILE A 118 -7.45 4.21 4.02
N ASP A 119 -8.37 3.40 4.54
CA ASP A 119 -8.01 2.13 5.17
C ASP A 119 -7.42 1.16 4.15
N LEU A 120 -8.03 1.08 2.98
CA LEU A 120 -7.56 0.21 1.90
C LEU A 120 -6.17 0.63 1.41
N CYS A 121 -5.95 1.94 1.21
CA CYS A 121 -4.65 2.48 0.86
C CYS A 121 -3.60 2.20 1.93
N CYS A 122 -3.97 2.33 3.21
CA CYS A 122 -3.08 2.04 4.32
C CYS A 122 -2.69 0.56 4.35
N ILE A 123 -3.65 -0.36 4.19
CA ILE A 123 -3.40 -1.80 4.15
C ILE A 123 -2.47 -2.15 2.99
N ILE A 124 -2.85 -1.77 1.75
CA ILE A 124 -2.08 -2.08 0.54
C ILE A 124 -0.68 -1.48 0.61
N GLY A 125 -0.57 -0.20 0.99
CA GLY A 125 0.71 0.50 1.10
C GLY A 125 1.68 -0.20 2.06
N ASN A 126 1.22 -0.55 3.26
CA ASN A 126 2.05 -1.24 4.25
C ASN A 126 2.41 -2.68 3.83
N LEU A 127 1.50 -3.41 3.17
CA LEU A 127 1.80 -4.74 2.64
C LEU A 127 2.89 -4.67 1.57
N PHE A 128 2.78 -3.71 0.64
CA PHE A 128 3.79 -3.49 -0.40
C PHE A 128 5.13 -3.08 0.17
N ASP A 129 5.16 -2.13 1.11
CA ASP A 129 6.41 -1.66 1.70
C ASP A 129 7.16 -2.80 2.40
N ASN A 130 6.43 -3.64 3.13
CA ASN A 130 7.00 -4.84 3.75
C ASN A 130 7.51 -5.85 2.72
N ALA A 131 6.76 -6.06 1.64
CA ALA A 131 7.14 -6.98 0.56
C ALA A 131 8.39 -6.47 -0.19
N ILE A 132 8.44 -5.18 -0.54
CA ILE A 132 9.60 -4.55 -1.20
C ILE A 132 10.84 -4.64 -0.30
N GLU A 133 10.72 -4.29 0.98
CA GLU A 133 11.82 -4.37 1.93
C GLU A 133 12.38 -5.79 2.11
N ALA A 134 11.52 -6.79 2.06
CA ALA A 134 11.95 -8.19 2.13
C ALA A 134 12.63 -8.61 0.82
N SER A 135 12.04 -8.26 -0.32
CA SER A 135 12.52 -8.65 -1.66
C SER A 135 13.89 -8.05 -1.99
N VAL A 136 14.18 -6.79 -1.63
CA VAL A 136 15.48 -6.15 -1.92
C VAL A 136 16.67 -6.83 -1.23
N LYS A 137 16.44 -7.69 -0.24
CA LYS A 137 17.48 -8.48 0.44
C LYS A 137 17.88 -9.74 -0.34
N LEU A 138 17.14 -10.08 -1.38
CA LEU A 138 17.39 -11.19 -2.27
C LEU A 138 18.27 -10.77 -3.46
N GLU A 139 18.86 -11.75 -4.13
CA GLU A 139 19.44 -11.58 -5.46
C GLU A 139 18.35 -11.14 -6.45
N LYS A 140 18.70 -10.34 -7.46
CA LYS A 140 17.75 -9.69 -8.35
C LYS A 140 16.79 -10.64 -9.07
N ASP A 141 17.31 -11.80 -9.49
CA ASP A 141 16.59 -12.87 -10.18
C ASP A 141 15.57 -13.61 -9.30
N LYS A 142 15.67 -13.44 -7.98
CA LYS A 142 14.77 -14.06 -6.98
C LYS A 142 13.75 -13.09 -6.39
N ARG A 143 13.76 -11.83 -6.83
CA ARG A 143 12.85 -10.79 -6.31
C ARG A 143 11.51 -10.87 -6.99
N GLN A 144 10.50 -11.33 -6.27
CA GLN A 144 9.14 -11.41 -6.80
C GLN A 144 8.13 -11.09 -5.70
N ILE A 145 7.06 -10.37 -6.08
CA ILE A 145 5.88 -10.11 -5.27
C ILE A 145 4.66 -10.58 -6.06
N ARG A 146 3.78 -11.35 -5.41
CA ARG A 146 2.51 -11.78 -5.98
C ARG A 146 1.37 -11.17 -5.20
N ILE A 147 0.38 -10.65 -5.91
CA ILE A 147 -0.78 -9.99 -5.35
C ILE A 147 -2.01 -10.59 -5.97
N TYR A 148 -2.96 -10.95 -5.11
CA TYR A 148 -4.28 -11.35 -5.52
C TYR A 148 -5.32 -10.61 -4.69
N MET A 149 -6.31 -9.97 -5.35
CA MET A 149 -7.40 -9.26 -4.69
C MET A 149 -8.69 -9.53 -5.43
N ASP A 150 -9.72 -9.98 -4.72
CA ASP A 150 -11.03 -10.26 -5.32
C ASP A 150 -12.12 -10.29 -4.25
N MET A 151 -13.37 -10.19 -4.68
CA MET A 151 -14.51 -10.44 -3.81
C MET A 151 -14.72 -11.94 -3.63
N LYS A 152 -14.76 -12.39 -2.38
CA LYS A 152 -15.17 -13.74 -2.00
C LYS A 152 -16.52 -13.65 -1.30
N ASN A 153 -17.60 -13.85 -2.07
CA ASN A 153 -18.96 -13.56 -1.64
C ASN A 153 -19.09 -12.08 -1.20
N THR A 154 -19.33 -11.86 0.09
CA THR A 154 -19.52 -10.54 0.71
C THR A 154 -18.25 -10.01 1.40
N GLN A 155 -17.10 -10.61 1.16
CA GLN A 155 -15.84 -10.25 1.76
C GLN A 155 -14.81 -9.86 0.69
N LEU A 156 -14.06 -8.80 0.94
CA LEU A 156 -12.88 -8.47 0.16
C LEU A 156 -11.73 -9.37 0.63
N TYR A 157 -11.21 -10.19 -0.26
CA TYR A 157 -10.03 -10.99 -0.04
C TYR A 157 -8.81 -10.31 -0.64
N ILE A 158 -7.75 -10.20 0.15
CA ILE A 158 -6.46 -9.63 -0.25
C ILE A 158 -5.36 -10.63 0.12
N SER A 159 -4.52 -10.99 -0.83
CA SER A 159 -3.34 -11.84 -0.61
C SER A 159 -2.10 -11.18 -1.18
N PHE A 160 -1.06 -11.07 -0.35
CA PHE A 160 0.27 -10.61 -0.72
C PHE A 160 1.28 -11.69 -0.37
N THR A 161 2.03 -12.14 -1.37
CA THR A 161 3.13 -13.09 -1.19
C THR A 161 4.42 -12.48 -1.71
N ASN A 162 5.46 -12.49 -0.90
CA ASN A 162 6.80 -12.12 -1.32
C ASN A 162 7.82 -13.21 -0.97
N PHE A 163 8.88 -13.31 -1.76
CA PHE A 163 9.97 -14.23 -1.48
C PHE A 163 10.92 -13.65 -0.42
N THR A 164 11.54 -14.53 0.36
CA THR A 164 12.44 -14.19 1.47
C THR A 164 13.67 -15.08 1.50
N ALA A 165 14.79 -14.58 2.02
CA ALA A 165 16.00 -15.39 2.26
C ALA A 165 15.82 -16.25 3.52
N GLY A 166 15.23 -17.45 3.38
CA GLY A 166 15.11 -18.44 4.43
C GLY A 166 13.99 -18.19 5.45
N LYS A 167 13.78 -19.19 6.31
CA LYS A 167 12.74 -19.19 7.35
C LYS A 167 12.94 -18.04 8.33
N LYS A 168 12.12 -17.03 8.23
CA LYS A 168 11.94 -16.09 9.34
C LYS A 168 10.58 -16.35 9.95
N MET A 169 10.62 -17.02 11.10
CA MET A 169 9.67 -16.88 12.22
C MET A 169 9.19 -18.19 12.80
N THR A 170 9.53 -18.37 14.04
CA THR A 170 8.92 -19.32 14.95
C THR A 170 7.46 -18.96 15.20
N LYS A 171 6.59 -19.96 14.99
CA LYS A 171 5.21 -19.98 15.49
C LYS A 171 5.24 -19.85 17.02
N ASN A 172 5.08 -18.69 17.55
CA ASN A 172 4.48 -18.46 18.87
C ASN A 172 3.57 -17.27 18.72
N GLY A 173 2.30 -17.51 18.85
CA GLY A 173 1.14 -16.69 18.52
C GLY A 173 1.02 -15.32 19.19
N MET A 174 2.07 -14.53 19.24
CA MET A 174 2.05 -13.12 19.60
C MET A 174 3.26 -12.42 18.98
N LEU A 175 2.96 -11.36 18.20
CA LEU A 175 3.88 -10.35 17.72
C LEU A 175 5.03 -10.87 16.87
N PHE A 176 4.85 -10.72 15.55
CA PHE A 176 5.96 -10.75 14.63
C PHE A 176 6.96 -9.63 14.99
N LYS A 177 7.93 -9.95 15.84
CA LYS A 177 9.04 -9.04 16.13
C LYS A 177 9.78 -8.80 14.83
N THR A 178 9.69 -7.59 14.32
CA THR A 178 10.56 -7.14 13.24
C THR A 178 11.99 -7.22 13.73
N SER A 179 12.90 -7.71 12.90
CA SER A 179 14.36 -7.74 13.16
C SER A 179 14.98 -6.33 13.11
N LYS A 180 14.17 -5.29 13.16
CA LYS A 180 14.57 -3.88 13.09
C LYS A 180 14.53 -3.28 14.48
N GLY A 181 15.60 -2.56 14.85
CA GLY A 181 15.71 -1.81 16.10
C GLY A 181 14.60 -0.76 16.26
N GLU A 182 14.57 -0.09 17.38
CA GLU A 182 13.59 0.95 17.74
C GLU A 182 13.26 1.89 16.57
N GLY A 183 11.97 1.93 16.17
CA GLY A 183 11.45 2.79 15.11
C GLY A 183 10.94 2.09 13.84
N HIS A 184 11.07 0.76 13.68
CA HIS A 184 10.61 0.03 12.50
C HIS A 184 9.74 -1.17 12.90
N GLY A 185 8.55 -1.29 12.35
CA GLY A 185 7.64 -2.42 12.62
C GLY A 185 6.18 -2.04 12.79
N PHE A 186 5.87 -0.76 12.70
CA PHE A 186 4.51 -0.26 12.93
C PHE A 186 3.53 -0.61 11.81
N GLY A 187 4.02 -0.90 10.59
CA GLY A 187 3.17 -1.22 9.44
C GLY A 187 2.27 -2.44 9.67
N LEU A 188 2.81 -3.52 10.22
CA LEU A 188 2.03 -4.74 10.51
C LEU A 188 1.03 -4.52 11.65
N VAL A 189 1.44 -3.85 12.72
CA VAL A 189 0.56 -3.49 13.87
C VAL A 189 -0.60 -2.62 13.41
N ARG A 190 -0.33 -1.73 12.46
CA ARG A 190 -1.34 -0.84 11.89
C ARG A 190 -2.34 -1.59 11.03
N ILE A 191 -1.88 -2.51 10.18
CA ILE A 191 -2.77 -3.41 9.44
C ILE A 191 -3.66 -4.17 10.41
N ASP A 192 -3.09 -4.77 11.48
CA ASP A 192 -3.84 -5.53 12.48
C ASP A 192 -4.92 -4.68 13.16
N ALA A 193 -4.60 -3.44 13.52
CA ALA A 193 -5.56 -2.52 14.13
C ALA A 193 -6.71 -2.14 13.17
N ILE A 194 -6.41 -1.90 11.89
CA ILE A 194 -7.42 -1.60 10.87
C ILE A 194 -8.32 -2.82 10.65
N ILE A 195 -7.74 -4.00 10.45
CA ILE A 195 -8.48 -5.23 10.19
C ILE A 195 -9.39 -5.57 11.38
N LYS A 196 -8.90 -5.43 12.61
CA LYS A 196 -9.71 -5.62 13.83
C LYS A 196 -10.88 -4.65 13.89
N ARG A 197 -10.68 -3.36 13.54
CA ARG A 197 -11.73 -2.35 13.53
C ARG A 197 -12.80 -2.61 12.47
N LEU A 198 -12.41 -3.25 11.37
CA LEU A 198 -13.30 -3.62 10.26
C LEU A 198 -13.94 -5.01 10.45
N ASP A 199 -13.80 -5.63 11.64
CA ASP A 199 -14.25 -6.99 11.93
C ASP A 199 -13.75 -8.02 10.90
N GLY A 200 -12.56 -7.76 10.34
CA GLY A 200 -11.91 -8.60 9.36
C GLY A 200 -11.03 -9.68 9.98
N TYR A 201 -10.52 -10.55 9.15
CA TYR A 201 -9.57 -11.61 9.51
C TYR A 201 -8.25 -11.41 8.79
N ILE A 202 -7.14 -11.65 9.48
CA ILE A 202 -5.80 -11.62 8.90
C ILE A 202 -5.03 -12.87 9.30
N SER A 203 -4.36 -13.47 8.33
CA SER A 203 -3.45 -14.61 8.51
C SER A 203 -2.10 -14.29 7.90
N ARG A 204 -1.04 -14.75 8.53
CA ARG A 204 0.32 -14.65 8.02
C ARG A 204 0.98 -16.02 8.08
N ASN A 205 1.48 -16.46 6.95
CA ASN A 205 2.18 -17.73 6.82
C ASN A 205 3.61 -17.47 6.32
N SER A 206 4.59 -18.06 7.01
CA SER A 206 5.98 -18.04 6.60
C SER A 206 6.42 -19.45 6.30
N GLU A 207 6.62 -19.73 5.04
CA GLU A 207 7.19 -20.97 4.53
C GLU A 207 8.66 -20.75 4.19
N ASP A 208 9.37 -21.85 3.85
CA ASP A 208 10.76 -21.74 3.45
C ASP A 208 10.87 -20.97 2.12
N GLY A 209 11.43 -19.77 2.19
CA GLY A 209 11.60 -18.90 1.02
C GLY A 209 10.41 -18.01 0.65
N ALA A 210 9.27 -18.07 1.35
CA ALA A 210 8.12 -17.21 1.06
C ALA A 210 7.42 -16.72 2.33
N PHE A 211 6.81 -15.54 2.23
CA PHE A 211 5.96 -14.95 3.26
C PHE A 211 4.65 -14.49 2.63
N THR A 212 3.54 -15.02 3.12
CA THR A 212 2.19 -14.69 2.63
C THR A 212 1.39 -14.03 3.73
N THR A 213 0.74 -12.92 3.40
CA THR A 213 -0.30 -12.28 4.22
C THR A 213 -1.63 -12.38 3.50
N GLU A 214 -2.62 -12.92 4.17
CA GLU A 214 -4.00 -13.05 3.67
C GLU A 214 -4.95 -12.27 4.57
N ILE A 215 -5.84 -11.51 3.97
CA ILE A 215 -6.80 -10.65 4.65
C ILE A 215 -8.19 -10.89 4.08
N LEU A 216 -9.19 -10.94 4.96
CA LEU A 216 -10.61 -10.97 4.63
C LEU A 216 -11.30 -9.80 5.35
N ILE A 217 -12.01 -8.95 4.61
CA ILE A 217 -12.71 -7.78 5.15
C ILE A 217 -14.19 -7.85 4.75
N PRO A 218 -15.13 -7.92 5.71
CA PRO A 218 -16.57 -7.89 5.41
C PRO A 218 -16.95 -6.59 4.68
N GLN A 219 -17.80 -6.74 3.66
CA GLN A 219 -18.31 -5.63 2.84
C GLN A 219 -19.83 -5.45 2.98
N ILE A 220 -20.43 -6.01 4.05
CA ILE A 220 -21.86 -5.92 4.37
C ILE A 220 -22.09 -4.93 5.51
#